data_248f57e185d907e01c6478879f0274d9
#
_entry.id   248f57e185d907e01c6478879f0274d9
#
_cell.length_a   1.000
_cell.length_b   1.000
_cell.length_c   1.000
_cell.angle_alpha   90.00
_cell.angle_beta   90.00
_cell.angle_gamma   90.00
#
_symmetry.space_group_name_H-M   'P 1'
#
loop_
_entity.id
_entity.type
_entity.pdbx_description
1 polymer ?
#
loop_
_entity_poly.entity_id
_entity_poly.type
_entity_poly.pdbx_seq_one_letter_code
_entity_poly.pdbx_strand_id
1 'polypeptide(L)'
;MNLNRRDFSRLSAMAAMATALPRVDAQNDENAAGRKLRWGIVGLGRISMDHFMPAVAASKTGKLTALVSGHREKAEKQAAMYNVPSPSIYSYETYDEIAQNKEIDGVYIALPNSMHAEYTIRAAKAGKHVLCEKPMATSVADSKAMIDM
;
A
#
# COMPACT_ATOMS: atom_id res chain seq x y z
N MET A 1 12.45 17.85 36.42
CA MET A 1 11.04 17.82 36.86
C MET A 1 10.52 16.43 36.63
N ASN A 2 10.43 15.61 37.71
CA ASN A 2 9.99 14.20 37.57
C ASN A 2 8.48 14.15 37.68
N LEU A 3 7.81 13.97 36.56
CA LEU A 3 6.37 13.76 36.52
C LEU A 3 6.05 12.33 36.96
N ASN A 4 5.25 12.16 38.01
CA ASN A 4 4.81 10.85 38.47
C ASN A 4 3.50 10.42 37.78
N ARG A 5 3.11 9.14 37.92
CA ARG A 5 1.90 8.57 37.31
C ARG A 5 0.59 9.30 37.66
N ARG A 6 0.54 9.95 38.81
CA ARG A 6 -0.67 10.71 39.25
C ARG A 6 -0.77 12.06 38.59
N ASP A 7 0.36 12.67 38.22
CA ASP A 7 0.39 13.96 37.51
C ASP A 7 -0.02 13.78 36.04
N PHE A 8 0.32 12.64 35.45
CA PHE A 8 -0.12 12.28 34.09
C PHE A 8 -1.66 12.15 33.98
N SER A 9 -2.31 11.53 34.99
CA SER A 9 -3.77 11.37 34.99
C SER A 9 -4.52 12.69 35.22
N ARG A 10 -3.90 13.69 35.85
CA ARG A 10 -4.50 15.02 36.04
C ARG A 10 -4.37 15.92 34.81
N LEU A 11 -3.29 15.76 34.02
CA LEU A 11 -3.15 16.44 32.74
C LEU A 11 -4.14 15.92 31.68
N SER A 12 -4.55 14.67 31.78
CA SER A 12 -5.54 14.07 30.85
C SER A 12 -6.96 14.64 31.05
N ALA A 13 -7.25 15.21 32.20
CA ALA A 13 -8.57 15.78 32.49
C ALA A 13 -8.77 17.22 31.96
N MET A 14 -7.72 17.92 31.54
CA MET A 14 -7.79 19.28 31.01
C MET A 14 -7.73 19.38 29.49
N ALA A 15 -7.57 18.27 28.78
CA ALA A 15 -7.53 18.22 27.32
C ALA A 15 -8.93 18.03 26.67
N ALA A 16 -9.99 18.30 27.38
CA ALA A 16 -11.37 18.30 26.83
C ALA A 16 -11.80 19.65 26.24
N MET A 17 -10.85 20.50 25.82
CA MET A 17 -11.14 21.51 24.82
C MET A 17 -10.94 20.84 23.44
N ALA A 18 -12.00 20.24 22.96
CA ALA A 18 -12.12 19.82 21.56
C ALA A 18 -11.97 21.08 20.69
N THR A 19 -10.74 21.40 20.30
CA THR A 19 -10.53 22.12 19.05
C THR A 19 -11.15 21.23 17.99
N ALA A 20 -12.21 21.71 17.36
CA ALA A 20 -12.81 21.09 16.20
C ALA A 20 -11.73 21.01 15.11
N LEU A 21 -10.95 19.94 15.13
CA LEU A 21 -10.21 19.56 13.95
C LEU A 21 -11.24 19.40 12.84
N PRO A 22 -11.05 20.01 11.67
CA PRO A 22 -11.92 19.72 10.56
C PRO A 22 -11.96 18.20 10.45
N ARG A 23 -13.14 17.62 10.69
CA ARG A 23 -13.37 16.25 10.24
C ARG A 23 -13.09 16.31 8.75
N VAL A 24 -12.07 15.61 8.32
CA VAL A 24 -12.02 15.14 6.95
C VAL A 24 -13.25 14.24 6.86
N ASP A 25 -14.36 14.82 6.40
CA ASP A 25 -15.46 14.02 5.92
C ASP A 25 -14.82 13.18 4.82
N ALA A 26 -14.47 11.93 5.15
CA ALA A 26 -14.36 10.90 4.15
C ALA A 26 -15.74 10.96 3.48
N GLN A 27 -15.80 11.66 2.36
CA GLN A 27 -17.00 11.65 1.54
C GLN A 27 -17.29 10.18 1.35
N ASN A 28 -18.33 9.72 2.02
CA ASN A 28 -18.91 8.42 1.77
C ASN A 28 -19.36 8.48 0.32
N ASP A 29 -18.47 8.05 -0.55
CA ASP A 29 -18.81 7.69 -1.90
C ASP A 29 -19.77 6.50 -1.73
N GLU A 30 -21.06 6.74 -1.72
CA GLU A 30 -22.10 5.70 -1.60
C GLU A 30 -21.91 4.65 -2.68
N ASN A 31 -21.22 4.99 -3.78
CA ASN A 31 -20.76 4.08 -4.82
C ASN A 31 -19.55 3.21 -4.40
N ALA A 32 -18.83 3.55 -3.33
CA ALA A 32 -17.71 2.74 -2.83
C ALA A 32 -18.18 1.65 -1.86
N ALA A 33 -19.38 1.75 -1.31
CA ALA A 33 -19.96 0.76 -0.42
C ALA A 33 -20.28 -0.54 -1.20
N GLY A 34 -19.27 -1.41 -1.30
CA GLY A 34 -19.37 -2.71 -1.99
C GLY A 34 -18.28 -2.98 -3.03
N ARG A 35 -17.53 -1.98 -3.50
CA ARG A 35 -16.43 -2.17 -4.45
C ARG A 35 -15.17 -2.63 -3.70
N LYS A 36 -14.62 -3.77 -4.13
CA LYS A 36 -13.35 -4.26 -3.59
C LYS A 36 -12.19 -3.37 -4.07
N LEU A 37 -11.29 -3.01 -3.15
CA LEU A 37 -10.03 -2.33 -3.46
C LEU A 37 -9.14 -3.27 -4.30
N ARG A 38 -8.64 -2.78 -5.42
CA ARG A 38 -7.90 -3.53 -6.45
C ARG A 38 -6.40 -3.34 -6.23
N TRP A 39 -5.73 -4.43 -5.84
CA TRP A 39 -4.33 -4.43 -5.47
C TRP A 39 -3.43 -4.96 -6.58
N GLY A 40 -2.39 -4.20 -6.92
CA GLY A 40 -1.21 -4.67 -7.62
C GLY A 40 -0.14 -5.10 -6.61
N ILE A 41 0.50 -6.25 -6.82
CA ILE A 41 1.56 -6.75 -5.95
C ILE A 41 2.91 -6.52 -6.59
N VAL A 42 3.79 -5.78 -5.94
CA VAL A 42 5.13 -5.43 -6.41
C VAL A 42 6.17 -6.20 -5.61
N GLY A 43 6.75 -7.21 -6.26
CA GLY A 43 7.65 -8.17 -5.64
C GLY A 43 6.92 -9.42 -5.13
N LEU A 44 7.19 -10.54 -5.76
CA LEU A 44 6.65 -11.86 -5.39
C LEU A 44 7.61 -12.61 -4.47
N GLY A 45 7.97 -11.98 -3.35
CA GLY A 45 8.73 -12.57 -2.26
C GLY A 45 7.84 -13.38 -1.30
N ARG A 46 8.45 -13.97 -0.25
CA ARG A 46 7.72 -14.76 0.76
C ARG A 46 6.62 -13.96 1.44
N ILE A 47 6.88 -12.71 1.82
CA ILE A 47 5.88 -11.86 2.50
C ILE A 47 4.64 -11.68 1.62
N SER A 48 4.83 -11.38 0.33
CA SER A 48 3.72 -11.23 -0.61
C SER A 48 2.95 -12.54 -0.77
N MET A 49 3.66 -13.64 -1.09
CA MET A 49 3.02 -14.90 -1.47
C MET A 49 2.44 -15.67 -0.29
N ASP A 50 3.12 -15.66 0.85
CA ASP A 50 2.74 -16.50 1.99
C ASP A 50 1.76 -15.78 2.94
N HIS A 51 1.67 -14.43 2.86
CA HIS A 51 0.87 -13.65 3.80
C HIS A 51 -0.08 -12.66 3.12
N PHE A 52 0.43 -11.69 2.35
CA PHE A 52 -0.41 -10.60 1.85
C PHE A 52 -1.42 -11.08 0.79
N MET A 53 -0.98 -11.82 -0.22
CA MET A 53 -1.86 -12.30 -1.29
C MET A 53 -2.97 -13.23 -0.78
N PRO A 54 -2.70 -14.22 0.10
CA PRO A 54 -3.75 -15.02 0.73
C PRO A 54 -4.72 -14.19 1.56
N ALA A 55 -4.21 -13.20 2.33
CA ALA A 55 -5.06 -12.32 3.14
C ALA A 55 -5.99 -11.47 2.28
N VAL A 56 -5.49 -10.89 1.18
CA VAL A 56 -6.32 -10.14 0.23
C VAL A 56 -7.36 -11.04 -0.44
N ALA A 57 -6.98 -12.26 -0.82
CA ALA A 57 -7.90 -13.21 -1.45
C ALA A 57 -9.04 -13.62 -0.50
N ALA A 58 -8.75 -13.76 0.80
CA ALA A 58 -9.74 -14.05 1.83
C ALA A 58 -10.58 -12.82 2.24
N SER A 59 -10.13 -11.60 1.89
CA SER A 59 -10.79 -10.35 2.26
C SER A 59 -12.11 -10.15 1.52
N LYS A 60 -13.08 -9.55 2.22
CA LYS A 60 -14.32 -9.07 1.60
C LYS A 60 -14.14 -7.76 0.84
N THR A 61 -13.11 -6.99 1.16
CA THR A 61 -12.90 -5.61 0.69
C THR A 61 -11.75 -5.44 -0.29
N GLY A 62 -10.94 -6.48 -0.54
CA GLY A 62 -9.81 -6.46 -1.46
C GLY A 62 -9.90 -7.52 -2.56
N LYS A 63 -9.22 -7.26 -3.67
CA LYS A 63 -8.93 -8.28 -4.70
C LYS A 63 -7.56 -8.03 -5.34
N LEU A 64 -6.92 -9.09 -5.80
CA LEU A 64 -5.67 -9.01 -6.56
C LEU A 64 -6.00 -8.77 -8.03
N THR A 65 -5.36 -7.79 -8.65
CA THR A 65 -5.62 -7.40 -10.04
C THR A 65 -4.39 -7.26 -10.90
N ALA A 66 -3.20 -7.16 -10.30
CA ALA A 66 -1.94 -7.06 -11.05
C ALA A 66 -0.77 -7.64 -10.24
N LEU A 67 0.25 -8.10 -10.94
CA LEU A 67 1.49 -8.61 -10.38
C LEU A 67 2.69 -7.97 -11.08
N VAL A 68 3.73 -7.63 -10.31
CA VAL A 68 5.01 -7.11 -10.79
C VAL A 68 6.13 -8.01 -10.28
N SER A 69 6.90 -8.59 -11.18
CA SER A 69 7.97 -9.53 -10.82
C SER A 69 9.07 -9.57 -11.88
N GLY A 70 10.32 -9.72 -11.46
CA GLY A 70 11.43 -10.04 -12.34
C GLY A 70 11.44 -11.49 -12.87
N HIS A 71 10.53 -12.34 -12.39
CA HIS A 71 10.41 -13.74 -12.79
C HIS A 71 9.03 -14.00 -13.38
N ARG A 72 8.94 -13.97 -14.70
CA ARG A 72 7.68 -14.10 -15.46
C ARG A 72 6.92 -15.39 -15.15
N GLU A 73 7.58 -16.52 -15.16
CA GLU A 73 6.96 -17.83 -14.87
C GLU A 73 6.34 -17.89 -13.45
N LYS A 74 7.06 -17.30 -12.48
CA LYS A 74 6.54 -17.21 -11.11
C LYS A 74 5.27 -16.35 -11.05
N ALA A 75 5.28 -15.22 -11.74
CA ALA A 75 4.13 -14.34 -11.81
C ALA A 75 2.93 -15.02 -12.47
N GLU A 76 3.14 -15.74 -13.56
CA GLU A 76 2.08 -16.48 -14.26
C GLU A 76 1.45 -17.58 -13.39
N LYS A 77 2.25 -18.32 -12.61
CA LYS A 77 1.74 -19.30 -11.64
C LYS A 77 0.86 -18.65 -10.58
N GLN A 78 1.30 -17.51 -10.03
CA GLN A 78 0.51 -16.77 -9.05
C GLN A 78 -0.74 -16.14 -9.69
N ALA A 79 -0.62 -15.61 -10.89
CA ALA A 79 -1.74 -15.04 -11.63
C ALA A 79 -2.84 -16.07 -11.88
N ALA A 80 -2.48 -17.29 -12.27
CA ALA A 80 -3.42 -18.40 -12.45
C ALA A 80 -4.13 -18.76 -11.12
N MET A 81 -3.39 -18.78 -10.01
CA MET A 81 -3.93 -19.10 -8.68
C MET A 81 -4.96 -18.06 -8.18
N TYR A 82 -4.71 -16.78 -8.46
CA TYR A 82 -5.52 -15.68 -7.97
C TYR A 82 -6.41 -15.02 -9.03
N ASN A 83 -6.54 -15.62 -10.21
CA ASN A 83 -7.31 -15.11 -11.34
C ASN A 83 -6.90 -13.68 -11.78
N VAL A 84 -5.60 -13.38 -11.75
CA VAL A 84 -5.06 -12.12 -12.27
C VAL A 84 -4.91 -12.25 -13.78
N PRO A 85 -5.46 -11.32 -14.59
CA PRO A 85 -5.35 -11.38 -16.05
C PRO A 85 -3.90 -11.27 -16.54
N SER A 86 -3.53 -12.06 -17.54
CA SER A 86 -2.16 -12.06 -18.10
C SER A 86 -1.67 -10.66 -18.55
N PRO A 87 -2.50 -9.77 -19.13
CA PRO A 87 -2.07 -8.40 -19.46
C PRO A 87 -1.74 -7.53 -18.22
N SER A 88 -2.10 -7.98 -17.02
CA SER A 88 -1.81 -7.28 -15.76
C SER A 88 -0.58 -7.86 -15.04
N ILE A 89 0.27 -8.58 -15.76
CA ILE A 89 1.56 -9.08 -15.26
C ILE A 89 2.67 -8.23 -15.85
N TYR A 90 3.36 -7.48 -15.01
CA TYR A 90 4.43 -6.56 -15.35
C TYR A 90 5.80 -7.08 -14.89
N SER A 91 6.85 -6.63 -15.58
CA SER A 91 8.22 -6.73 -15.09
C SER A 91 8.62 -5.43 -14.36
N TYR A 92 9.85 -5.38 -13.86
CA TYR A 92 10.38 -4.13 -13.29
C TYR A 92 10.66 -3.08 -14.37
N GLU A 93 10.96 -3.50 -15.60
CA GLU A 93 11.17 -2.62 -16.75
C GLU A 93 9.85 -2.00 -17.23
N THR A 94 8.75 -2.76 -17.19
CA THR A 94 7.42 -2.31 -17.63
C THR A 94 6.57 -1.78 -16.47
N TYR A 95 7.16 -1.56 -15.28
CA TYR A 95 6.42 -1.16 -14.08
C TYR A 95 5.56 0.09 -14.27
N ASP A 96 6.06 1.09 -14.99
CA ASP A 96 5.34 2.36 -15.17
C ASP A 96 4.06 2.22 -16.01
N GLU A 97 3.88 1.13 -16.73
CA GLU A 97 2.65 0.83 -17.48
C GLU A 97 1.44 0.63 -16.54
N ILE A 98 1.66 0.40 -15.23
CA ILE A 98 0.57 0.39 -14.23
C ILE A 98 -0.26 1.67 -14.25
N ALA A 99 0.31 2.80 -14.69
CA ALA A 99 -0.39 4.07 -14.82
C ALA A 99 -1.62 3.96 -15.75
N GLN A 100 -1.52 3.16 -16.80
CA GLN A 100 -2.59 2.95 -17.78
C GLN A 100 -3.63 1.91 -17.31
N ASN A 101 -3.31 1.12 -16.31
CA ASN A 101 -4.20 0.08 -15.82
C ASN A 101 -5.20 0.65 -14.80
N LYS A 102 -6.43 0.90 -15.25
CA LYS A 102 -7.53 1.40 -14.40
C LYS A 102 -8.03 0.36 -13.41
N GLU A 103 -7.65 -0.92 -13.55
CA GLU A 103 -8.00 -1.99 -12.62
C GLU A 103 -7.03 -2.09 -11.43
N ILE A 104 -6.14 -1.12 -11.23
CA ILE A 104 -5.27 -0.99 -10.08
C ILE A 104 -5.64 0.28 -9.32
N ASP A 105 -6.13 0.15 -8.08
CA ASP A 105 -6.36 1.28 -7.18
C ASP A 105 -5.10 1.58 -6.36
N GLY A 106 -4.44 0.54 -5.88
CA GLY A 106 -3.22 0.67 -5.10
C GLY A 106 -2.25 -0.47 -5.33
N VAL A 107 -1.02 -0.25 -4.93
CA VAL A 107 0.04 -1.27 -4.98
C VAL A 107 0.55 -1.59 -3.59
N TYR A 108 0.83 -2.87 -3.35
CA TYR A 108 1.57 -3.34 -2.19
C TYR A 108 3.01 -3.64 -2.61
N ILE A 109 3.97 -2.93 -2.01
CA ILE A 109 5.39 -3.02 -2.33
C ILE A 109 6.11 -3.84 -1.27
N ALA A 110 6.61 -5.01 -1.65
CA ALA A 110 7.40 -5.92 -0.82
C ALA A 110 8.67 -6.34 -1.58
N LEU A 111 9.52 -5.37 -1.84
CA LEU A 111 10.80 -5.47 -2.50
C LEU A 111 11.96 -5.46 -1.48
N PRO A 112 13.22 -5.65 -1.92
CA PRO A 112 14.37 -5.29 -1.11
C PRO A 112 14.31 -3.81 -0.68
N ASN A 113 14.74 -3.52 0.55
CA ASN A 113 14.57 -2.20 1.18
C ASN A 113 15.10 -1.03 0.35
N SER A 114 16.20 -1.26 -0.41
CA SER A 114 16.81 -0.25 -1.29
C SER A 114 15.94 0.14 -2.47
N MET A 115 14.93 -0.65 -2.80
CA MET A 115 14.01 -0.39 -3.92
C MET A 115 12.70 0.27 -3.46
N HIS A 116 12.43 0.35 -2.17
CA HIS A 116 11.16 0.86 -1.64
C HIS A 116 10.86 2.28 -2.09
N ALA A 117 11.84 3.19 -1.95
CA ALA A 117 11.65 4.59 -2.30
C ALA A 117 11.37 4.78 -3.81
N GLU A 118 12.18 4.17 -4.67
CA GLU A 118 12.02 4.26 -6.12
C GLU A 118 10.62 3.82 -6.54
N TYR A 119 10.23 2.60 -6.18
CA TYR A 119 8.95 2.02 -6.62
C TYR A 119 7.74 2.68 -5.99
N THR A 120 7.85 3.21 -4.77
CA THR A 120 6.81 4.03 -4.15
C THR A 120 6.58 5.33 -4.92
N ILE A 121 7.66 6.05 -5.22
CA ILE A 121 7.60 7.31 -5.97
C ILE A 121 7.02 7.09 -7.38
N ARG A 122 7.44 6.03 -8.06
CA ARG A 122 6.91 5.68 -9.39
C ARG A 122 5.42 5.33 -9.34
N ALA A 123 4.98 4.57 -8.33
CA ALA A 123 3.56 4.27 -8.14
C ALA A 123 2.73 5.52 -7.83
N ALA A 124 3.22 6.42 -6.98
CA ALA A 124 2.55 7.68 -6.67
C ALA A 124 2.41 8.56 -7.92
N LYS A 125 3.48 8.66 -8.73
CA LYS A 125 3.44 9.35 -10.04
C LYS A 125 2.44 8.72 -11.02
N ALA A 126 2.25 7.40 -10.94
CA ALA A 126 1.23 6.68 -11.70
C ALA A 126 -0.20 6.88 -11.15
N GLY A 127 -0.39 7.71 -10.11
CA GLY A 127 -1.68 7.97 -9.48
C GLY A 127 -2.23 6.78 -8.69
N LYS A 128 -1.37 5.89 -8.19
CA LYS A 128 -1.77 4.73 -7.40
C LYS A 128 -1.52 4.96 -5.91
N HIS A 129 -2.46 4.51 -5.07
CA HIS A 129 -2.19 4.41 -3.64
C HIS A 129 -1.07 3.40 -3.37
N VAL A 130 -0.29 3.65 -2.31
CA VAL A 130 0.86 2.79 -1.99
C VAL A 130 0.79 2.28 -0.56
N LEU A 131 0.97 0.99 -0.41
CA LEU A 131 1.29 0.33 0.84
C LEU A 131 2.68 -0.29 0.70
N CYS A 132 3.66 0.30 1.38
CA CYS A 132 5.05 -0.15 1.34
C CYS A 132 5.42 -0.91 2.60
N GLU A 133 6.15 -2.02 2.45
CA GLU A 133 6.70 -2.76 3.58
C GLU A 133 7.73 -1.95 4.37
N LYS A 134 7.91 -2.33 5.63
CA LYS A 134 8.95 -1.76 6.50
C LYS A 134 10.34 -2.34 6.15
N PRO A 135 11.39 -1.59 6.37
CA PRO A 135 11.41 -0.15 6.68
C PRO A 135 10.97 0.67 5.47
N MET A 136 10.48 1.87 5.71
CA MET A 136 9.97 2.77 4.65
C MET A 136 11.01 2.98 3.53
N ALA A 137 12.24 3.30 3.91
CA ALA A 137 13.39 3.41 2.99
C ALA A 137 14.69 3.13 3.74
N THR A 138 15.82 3.20 3.02
CA THR A 138 17.17 3.00 3.58
C THR A 138 17.82 4.31 4.06
N SER A 139 17.19 5.45 3.78
CA SER A 139 17.65 6.76 4.25
C SER A 139 16.48 7.68 4.65
N VAL A 140 16.77 8.67 5.49
CA VAL A 140 15.81 9.73 5.84
C VAL A 140 15.45 10.58 4.63
N ALA A 141 16.42 10.85 3.74
CA ALA A 141 16.18 11.61 2.53
C ALA A 141 15.18 10.92 1.60
N ASP A 142 15.35 9.61 1.37
CA ASP A 142 14.44 8.81 0.57
C ASP A 142 13.05 8.73 1.20
N SER A 143 12.98 8.56 2.53
CA SER A 143 11.68 8.55 3.25
C SER A 143 10.93 9.88 3.09
N LYS A 144 11.63 11.02 3.15
CA LYS A 144 11.04 12.33 2.88
C LYS A 144 10.55 12.45 1.43
N ALA A 145 11.36 12.03 0.47
CA ALA A 145 10.99 12.04 -0.94
C ALA A 145 9.73 11.20 -1.24
N MET A 146 9.53 10.10 -0.51
CA MET A 146 8.31 9.29 -0.61
C MET A 146 7.08 10.00 -0.04
N ILE A 147 7.25 10.81 1.02
CA ILE A 147 6.15 11.55 1.67
C ILE A 147 5.72 12.75 0.82
N ASP A 148 6.65 13.38 0.12
CA ASP A 148 6.43 14.59 -0.66
C ASP A 148 5.73 14.32 -2.02
N MET A 149 5.49 13.03 -2.35
CA MET A 149 4.82 12.59 -3.59
C MET A 149 3.31 12.51 -3.45
#